data_06d11853c00dcdb735a446f96d7798b9
#
_entry.id   06d11853c00dcdb735a446f96d7798b9
#
_cell.length_a   1.000
_cell.length_b   1.000
_cell.length_c   1.000
_cell.angle_alpha   90.00
_cell.angle_beta   90.00
_cell.angle_gamma   90.00
#
_symmetry.space_group_name_H-M   'P 1'
#
loop_
_entity.id
_entity.type
_entity.pdbx_description
1 polymer ?
#
loop_
_entity_poly.entity_id
_entity_poly.type
_entity_poly.pdbx_seq_one_letter_code
_entity_poly.pdbx_strand_id
1 'polypeptide(L)'
;MNGVQIRIRGKVQGVGFRPFVWQLARAQARCGDVCNDGDGVLVRLVGGDDGFTAALADHCPPLARIDSTACIPYRWAATPQDFTIRESGAGRMRTQIVPDAATCPACLAEMNDPRARRYRYPFINCTHCGPRLTIIRAMPYDRPFTAMAPFPLCSPCEAEFRDPADRRFHAQPVACPDCGPRLEWRAEGETLDGERSEEH
;
A
#
# COMPACT_ATOMS: atom_id res chain seq x y z
N MET A 1 22.58 18.21 -8.59
CA MET A 1 21.92 19.12 -7.64
C MET A 1 21.91 18.49 -6.26
N ASN A 2 21.99 19.31 -5.20
CA ASN A 2 21.99 18.80 -3.82
C ASN A 2 20.58 18.41 -3.39
N GLY A 3 20.49 17.43 -2.52
CA GLY A 3 19.27 16.96 -1.93
C GLY A 3 19.53 16.25 -0.60
N VAL A 4 18.50 15.64 -0.05
CA VAL A 4 18.58 14.82 1.15
C VAL A 4 17.97 13.46 0.90
N GLN A 5 18.51 12.46 1.57
CA GLN A 5 17.98 11.12 1.65
C GLN A 5 17.52 10.86 3.07
N ILE A 6 16.26 10.48 3.22
CA ILE A 6 15.62 10.22 4.50
C ILE A 6 15.32 8.72 4.57
N ARG A 7 15.91 8.03 5.54
CA ARG A 7 15.63 6.64 5.85
C ARG A 7 14.61 6.59 6.99
N ILE A 8 13.49 5.91 6.77
CA ILE A 8 12.40 5.78 7.75
C ILE A 8 12.26 4.30 8.10
N ARG A 9 12.35 3.97 9.39
CA ARG A 9 12.20 2.61 9.92
C ARG A 9 11.03 2.53 10.86
N GLY A 10 10.46 1.32 10.97
CA GLY A 10 9.30 1.03 11.81
C GLY A 10 8.25 0.22 11.06
N LYS A 11 7.00 0.34 11.48
CA LYS A 11 5.83 -0.22 10.76
C LYS A 11 5.41 0.73 9.65
N VAL A 12 6.15 0.73 8.55
CA VAL A 12 6.00 1.71 7.45
C VAL A 12 5.74 1.06 6.08
N GLN A 13 5.62 -0.27 6.04
CA GLN A 13 5.25 -0.98 4.82
C GLN A 13 3.89 -1.68 4.98
N GLY A 14 3.09 -1.74 3.91
CA GLY A 14 1.75 -2.33 3.95
C GLY A 14 0.68 -1.48 4.65
N VAL A 15 0.96 -0.23 4.97
CA VAL A 15 0.08 0.68 5.73
C VAL A 15 -0.28 1.95 4.96
N GLY A 16 -0.10 1.96 3.64
CA GLY A 16 -0.32 3.15 2.82
C GLY A 16 0.76 4.24 2.99
N PHE A 17 1.93 3.90 3.53
CA PHE A 17 2.95 4.89 3.85
C PHE A 17 3.57 5.53 2.61
N ARG A 18 3.89 4.77 1.53
CA ARG A 18 4.39 5.34 0.25
C ARG A 18 3.38 6.31 -0.38
N PRO A 19 2.08 5.96 -0.53
CA PRO A 19 1.03 6.90 -0.95
C PRO A 19 0.97 8.16 -0.09
N PHE A 20 1.04 8.01 1.23
CA PHE A 20 1.04 9.13 2.17
C PHE A 20 2.25 10.06 1.95
N VAL A 21 3.47 9.51 1.87
CA VAL A 21 4.70 10.28 1.57
C VAL A 21 4.56 11.03 0.25
N TRP A 22 4.02 10.38 -0.77
CA TRP A 22 3.79 10.98 -2.08
C TRP A 22 2.80 12.15 -2.00
N GLN A 23 1.66 11.96 -1.33
CA GLN A 23 0.66 13.03 -1.14
C GLN A 23 1.24 14.22 -0.38
N LEU A 24 1.97 13.96 0.72
CA LEU A 24 2.61 15.01 1.50
C LEU A 24 3.65 15.78 0.67
N ALA A 25 4.49 15.09 -0.09
CA ALA A 25 5.49 15.71 -0.96
C ALA A 25 4.84 16.60 -2.02
N ARG A 26 3.75 16.14 -2.63
CA ARG A 26 2.98 16.92 -3.61
C ARG A 26 2.33 18.15 -2.96
N ALA A 27 1.74 18.01 -1.78
CA ALA A 27 1.13 19.12 -1.05
C ALA A 27 2.15 20.21 -0.69
N GLN A 28 3.41 19.83 -0.46
CA GLN A 28 4.51 20.75 -0.19
C GLN A 28 5.32 21.15 -1.44
N ALA A 29 4.82 20.84 -2.65
CA ALA A 29 5.51 21.10 -3.92
C ALA A 29 6.95 20.59 -3.97
N ARG A 30 7.23 19.42 -3.34
CA ARG A 30 8.56 18.81 -3.32
C ARG A 30 8.78 17.91 -4.54
N CYS A 31 10.00 17.88 -5.05
CA CYS A 31 10.45 16.95 -6.07
C CYS A 31 11.35 15.87 -5.48
N GLY A 32 11.28 14.65 -6.03
CA GLY A 32 12.06 13.54 -5.52
C GLY A 32 11.43 12.18 -5.75
N ASP A 33 11.70 11.25 -4.86
CA ASP A 33 11.11 9.92 -4.93
C ASP A 33 10.97 9.24 -3.57
N VAL A 34 10.12 8.20 -3.55
CA VAL A 34 9.97 7.28 -2.43
C VAL A 34 9.96 5.84 -2.90
N CYS A 35 10.61 4.94 -2.18
CA CYS A 35 10.53 3.50 -2.41
C CYS A 35 10.59 2.72 -1.09
N ASN A 36 10.13 1.47 -1.12
CA ASN A 36 10.39 0.49 -0.08
C ASN A 36 11.69 -0.25 -0.37
N ASP A 37 12.32 -0.75 0.67
CA ASP A 37 13.37 -1.77 0.60
C ASP A 37 13.36 -2.64 1.88
N GLY A 38 14.34 -3.52 2.04
CA GLY A 38 14.42 -4.39 3.22
C GLY A 38 14.64 -3.65 4.55
N ASP A 39 15.09 -2.40 4.52
CA ASP A 39 15.35 -1.57 5.71
C ASP A 39 14.18 -0.62 6.09
N GLY A 40 13.10 -0.57 5.30
CA GLY A 40 11.95 0.29 5.54
C GLY A 40 11.57 1.12 4.33
N VAL A 41 11.41 2.43 4.51
CA VAL A 41 11.08 3.39 3.44
C VAL A 41 12.27 4.32 3.23
N LEU A 42 12.61 4.53 1.97
CA LEU A 42 13.61 5.47 1.53
C LEU A 42 12.95 6.61 0.77
N VAL A 43 13.11 7.84 1.27
CA VAL A 43 12.65 9.07 0.62
C VAL A 43 13.87 9.86 0.18
N ARG A 44 13.85 10.43 -1.01
CA ARG A 44 14.88 11.37 -1.48
C ARG A 44 14.21 12.65 -1.96
N LEU A 45 14.66 13.78 -1.47
CA LEU A 45 14.14 15.10 -1.81
C LEU A 45 15.21 15.93 -2.52
N VAL A 46 14.78 16.75 -3.46
CA VAL A 46 15.57 17.84 -4.00
C VAL A 46 15.58 18.96 -2.93
N GLY A 47 16.76 19.53 -2.66
CA GLY A 47 16.91 20.55 -1.62
C GLY A 47 17.07 19.96 -0.21
N GLY A 48 16.61 20.69 0.80
CA GLY A 48 16.68 20.31 2.21
C GLY A 48 15.47 19.50 2.69
N ASP A 49 15.49 19.09 3.95
CA ASP A 49 14.34 18.46 4.63
C ASP A 49 13.21 19.48 4.88
N ASP A 50 13.56 20.72 5.26
CA ASP A 50 12.65 21.86 5.45
C ASP A 50 11.36 21.49 6.21
N GLY A 51 11.47 20.67 7.26
CA GLY A 51 10.35 20.21 8.08
C GLY A 51 9.54 19.05 7.52
N PHE A 52 9.95 18.45 6.40
CA PHE A 52 9.25 17.32 5.79
C PHE A 52 9.20 16.10 6.73
N THR A 53 10.31 15.78 7.39
CA THR A 53 10.38 14.68 8.39
C THR A 53 9.45 14.91 9.57
N ALA A 54 9.33 16.14 10.06
CA ALA A 54 8.39 16.50 11.13
C ALA A 54 6.94 16.29 10.66
N ALA A 55 6.59 16.78 9.48
CA ALA A 55 5.26 16.61 8.90
C ALA A 55 4.89 15.13 8.65
N LEU A 56 5.87 14.29 8.31
CA LEU A 56 5.66 12.82 8.21
C LEU A 56 5.30 12.22 9.58
N ALA A 57 5.89 12.67 10.66
CA ALA A 57 5.57 12.18 12.00
C ALA A 57 4.19 12.66 12.46
N ASP A 58 3.87 13.93 12.25
CA ASP A 58 2.62 14.56 12.69
C ASP A 58 1.37 14.00 11.98
N HIS A 59 1.51 13.59 10.72
CA HIS A 59 0.39 13.10 9.89
C HIS A 59 0.49 11.60 9.59
N CYS A 60 1.26 10.86 10.37
CA CYS A 60 1.52 9.43 10.16
C CYS A 60 0.20 8.63 10.03
N PRO A 61 0.06 7.75 9.01
CA PRO A 61 -1.13 6.92 8.85
C PRO A 61 -1.44 6.08 10.10
N PRO A 62 -2.71 5.84 10.43
CA PRO A 62 -3.09 5.20 11.71
C PRO A 62 -2.51 3.81 11.96
N LEU A 63 -2.22 3.05 10.91
CA LEU A 63 -1.59 1.72 11.01
C LEU A 63 -0.06 1.78 10.97
N ALA A 64 0.50 2.94 10.61
CA ALA A 64 1.94 3.13 10.55
C ALA A 64 2.51 3.50 11.92
N ARG A 65 3.80 3.23 12.10
CA ARG A 65 4.59 3.70 13.22
C ARG A 65 6.01 3.96 12.76
N ILE A 66 6.48 5.18 12.96
CA ILE A 66 7.87 5.56 12.71
C ILE A 66 8.67 5.30 13.99
N ASP A 67 9.62 4.38 13.95
CA ASP A 67 10.52 4.09 15.08
C ASP A 67 11.78 4.94 15.02
N SER A 68 12.28 5.23 13.83
CA SER A 68 13.43 6.11 13.62
C SER A 68 13.47 6.70 12.22
N THR A 69 14.06 7.90 12.15
CA THR A 69 14.41 8.58 10.91
C THR A 69 15.90 8.93 10.90
N ALA A 70 16.52 8.82 9.73
CA ALA A 70 17.90 9.25 9.52
C ALA A 70 17.97 10.05 8.22
N CYS A 71 18.45 11.27 8.30
CA CYS A 71 18.60 12.17 7.16
C CYS A 71 20.09 12.34 6.86
N ILE A 72 20.47 12.13 5.60
CA ILE A 72 21.84 12.31 5.11
C ILE A 72 21.82 13.14 3.81
N PRO A 73 22.91 13.89 3.53
CA PRO A 73 23.06 14.56 2.25
C PRO A 73 22.98 13.58 1.09
N TYR A 74 22.31 13.97 0.00
CA TYR A 74 22.17 13.21 -1.24
C TYR A 74 22.51 14.07 -2.45
N ARG A 75 23.16 13.49 -3.44
CA ARG A 75 23.47 14.18 -4.71
C ARG A 75 22.75 13.52 -5.85
N TRP A 76 21.86 14.25 -6.47
CA TRP A 76 21.14 13.82 -7.68
C TRP A 76 22.03 13.82 -8.90
N ALA A 77 22.04 12.75 -9.66
CA ALA A 77 22.69 12.69 -10.97
C ALA A 77 21.90 13.51 -12.02
N ALA A 78 20.57 13.40 -11.98
CA ALA A 78 19.64 14.22 -12.75
C ALA A 78 18.54 14.70 -11.79
N THR A 79 18.19 15.98 -11.85
CA THR A 79 17.18 16.58 -10.97
C THR A 79 15.78 16.14 -11.40
N PRO A 80 15.03 15.44 -10.53
CA PRO A 80 13.64 15.11 -10.83
C PRO A 80 12.78 16.39 -10.87
N GLN A 81 11.82 16.40 -11.79
CA GLN A 81 10.89 17.52 -11.96
C GLN A 81 9.58 17.32 -11.19
N ASP A 82 9.37 16.13 -10.64
CA ASP A 82 8.17 15.73 -9.90
C ASP A 82 8.54 14.82 -8.73
N PHE A 83 7.55 14.45 -7.93
CA PHE A 83 7.71 13.43 -6.88
C PHE A 83 7.08 12.11 -7.33
N THR A 84 7.84 11.00 -7.28
CA THR A 84 7.42 9.71 -7.81
C THR A 84 7.53 8.59 -6.78
N ILE A 85 6.64 7.59 -6.89
CA ILE A 85 6.79 6.31 -6.19
C ILE A 85 7.58 5.38 -7.11
N ARG A 86 8.78 4.97 -6.67
CA ARG A 86 9.62 4.03 -7.42
C ARG A 86 9.35 2.60 -7.00
N GLU A 87 9.73 1.68 -7.87
CA GLU A 87 9.80 0.26 -7.53
C GLU A 87 10.68 0.03 -6.30
N SER A 88 10.32 -1.00 -5.53
CA SER A 88 11.03 -1.35 -4.31
C SER A 88 12.43 -1.87 -4.60
N GLY A 89 13.39 -1.47 -3.77
CA GLY A 89 14.76 -1.95 -3.84
C GLY A 89 14.94 -3.30 -3.13
N ALA A 90 15.98 -4.04 -3.52
CA ALA A 90 16.40 -5.22 -2.78
C ALA A 90 17.10 -4.84 -1.45
N GLY A 91 17.02 -5.71 -0.43
CA GLY A 91 17.69 -5.49 0.84
C GLY A 91 17.44 -6.62 1.85
N ARG A 92 18.27 -6.70 2.90
CA ARG A 92 18.01 -7.60 4.03
C ARG A 92 16.81 -7.14 4.81
N MET A 93 15.97 -8.09 5.23
CA MET A 93 14.74 -7.82 5.99
C MET A 93 15.07 -7.26 7.39
N ARG A 94 14.81 -5.97 7.61
CA ARG A 94 14.91 -5.28 8.90
C ARG A 94 13.64 -4.47 9.23
N THR A 95 12.65 -4.48 8.33
CA THR A 95 11.38 -3.78 8.55
C THR A 95 10.39 -4.69 9.26
N GLN A 96 9.45 -4.09 10.00
CA GLN A 96 8.41 -4.83 10.71
C GLN A 96 7.26 -5.13 9.75
N ILE A 97 6.73 -6.36 9.83
CA ILE A 97 5.50 -6.75 9.14
C ILE A 97 4.31 -6.29 10.00
N VAL A 98 3.37 -5.63 9.34
CA VAL A 98 2.13 -5.18 9.98
C VAL A 98 1.15 -6.34 10.03
N PRO A 99 0.46 -6.58 11.17
CA PRO A 99 -0.63 -7.53 11.22
C PRO A 99 -1.78 -7.13 10.28
N ASP A 100 -2.63 -8.09 9.97
CA ASP A 100 -3.85 -7.86 9.22
C ASP A 100 -4.74 -6.85 9.96
N ALA A 101 -5.44 -6.01 9.21
CA ALA A 101 -6.37 -5.03 9.77
C ALA A 101 -7.80 -5.40 9.40
N ALA A 102 -8.70 -5.29 10.37
CA ALA A 102 -10.14 -5.48 10.15
C ALA A 102 -10.66 -4.55 9.05
N THR A 103 -11.72 -4.98 8.37
CA THR A 103 -12.36 -4.19 7.30
C THR A 103 -12.77 -2.82 7.84
N CYS A 104 -12.29 -1.76 7.20
CA CYS A 104 -12.58 -0.38 7.61
C CYS A 104 -14.02 0.02 7.25
N PRO A 105 -14.60 1.04 7.91
CA PRO A 105 -15.98 1.46 7.65
C PRO A 105 -16.26 1.79 6.17
N ALA A 106 -15.32 2.40 5.45
CA ALA A 106 -15.49 2.71 4.04
C ALA A 106 -15.54 1.45 3.14
N CYS A 107 -14.72 0.43 3.43
CA CYS A 107 -14.78 -0.85 2.73
C CYS A 107 -16.06 -1.62 3.10
N LEU A 108 -16.47 -1.58 4.35
CA LEU A 108 -17.72 -2.21 4.79
C LEU A 108 -18.94 -1.56 4.12
N ALA A 109 -18.99 -0.22 4.04
CA ALA A 109 -20.06 0.49 3.35
C ALA A 109 -20.12 0.11 1.87
N GLU A 110 -18.97 0.05 1.16
CA GLU A 110 -18.90 -0.37 -0.24
C GLU A 110 -19.33 -1.83 -0.42
N MET A 111 -18.93 -2.74 0.48
CA MET A 111 -19.32 -4.14 0.44
C MET A 111 -20.85 -4.33 0.59
N ASN A 112 -21.53 -3.44 1.29
CA ASN A 112 -22.97 -3.48 1.51
C ASN A 112 -23.79 -2.63 0.51
N ASP A 113 -23.16 -1.87 -0.38
CA ASP A 113 -23.88 -1.10 -1.42
C ASP A 113 -24.11 -1.97 -2.66
N PRO A 114 -25.38 -2.33 -2.99
CA PRO A 114 -25.71 -3.14 -4.17
C PRO A 114 -25.24 -2.54 -5.51
N ARG A 115 -24.95 -1.23 -5.55
CA ARG A 115 -24.46 -0.55 -6.76
C ARG A 115 -22.95 -0.56 -6.87
N ALA A 116 -22.25 -0.98 -5.82
CA ALA A 116 -20.81 -0.99 -5.80
C ALA A 116 -20.25 -2.23 -6.53
N ARG A 117 -19.15 -2.07 -7.23
CA ARG A 117 -18.45 -3.15 -7.94
C ARG A 117 -17.99 -4.28 -7.02
N ARG A 118 -17.79 -4.00 -5.74
CA ARG A 118 -17.38 -4.95 -4.70
C ARG A 118 -18.51 -5.31 -3.74
N TYR A 119 -19.75 -5.17 -4.20
CA TYR A 119 -20.91 -5.63 -3.42
C TYR A 119 -20.72 -7.11 -3.03
N ARG A 120 -20.86 -7.41 -1.75
CA ARG A 120 -20.67 -8.76 -1.16
C ARG A 120 -19.33 -9.44 -1.45
N TYR A 121 -18.29 -8.67 -1.84
CA TYR A 121 -16.98 -9.24 -2.10
C TYR A 121 -16.17 -9.37 -0.79
N PRO A 122 -15.95 -10.61 -0.28
CA PRO A 122 -15.38 -10.83 1.06
C PRO A 122 -13.90 -10.44 1.18
N PHE A 123 -13.17 -10.37 0.05
CA PHE A 123 -11.76 -9.97 0.02
C PHE A 123 -11.57 -8.47 -0.25
N ILE A 124 -12.62 -7.65 -0.02
CA ILE A 124 -12.54 -6.21 -0.16
C ILE A 124 -11.50 -5.63 0.80
N ASN A 125 -10.69 -4.68 0.32
CA ASN A 125 -9.65 -4.04 1.10
C ASN A 125 -9.28 -2.66 0.52
N CYS A 126 -8.46 -1.91 1.28
CA CYS A 126 -7.81 -0.69 0.83
C CYS A 126 -6.44 -0.52 1.53
N THR A 127 -5.82 0.66 1.42
CA THR A 127 -4.55 0.95 2.10
C THR A 127 -4.65 0.88 3.63
N HIS A 128 -5.84 1.03 4.22
CA HIS A 128 -6.08 1.09 5.67
C HIS A 128 -6.65 -0.20 6.27
N CYS A 129 -7.00 -1.21 5.46
CA CYS A 129 -7.60 -2.45 5.97
C CYS A 129 -7.29 -3.66 5.08
N GLY A 130 -7.64 -4.84 5.57
CA GLY A 130 -7.45 -6.10 4.87
C GLY A 130 -6.13 -6.80 5.21
N PRO A 131 -5.75 -7.81 4.42
CA PRO A 131 -4.64 -8.69 4.74
C PRO A 131 -3.28 -8.00 4.55
N ARG A 132 -2.33 -8.36 5.41
CA ARG A 132 -0.91 -7.97 5.39
C ARG A 132 -0.03 -9.18 5.68
N LEU A 133 0.06 -9.57 6.97
CA LEU A 133 0.86 -10.69 7.44
C LEU A 133 0.42 -12.01 6.78
N THR A 134 -0.87 -12.26 6.67
CA THR A 134 -1.41 -13.52 6.15
C THR A 134 -1.13 -13.76 4.67
N ILE A 135 -0.85 -12.70 3.91
CA ILE A 135 -0.60 -12.84 2.46
C ILE A 135 0.88 -12.65 2.07
N ILE A 136 1.72 -12.16 2.97
CA ILE A 136 3.12 -11.87 2.63
C ILE A 136 3.93 -13.16 2.45
N ARG A 137 4.74 -13.22 1.41
CA ARG A 137 5.67 -14.32 1.11
C ARG A 137 7.12 -13.89 1.23
N ALA A 138 7.41 -12.64 0.91
CA ALA A 138 8.73 -12.03 1.00
C ALA A 138 8.63 -10.52 1.17
N MET A 139 9.73 -9.89 1.54
CA MET A 139 9.87 -8.43 1.58
C MET A 139 10.67 -7.94 0.37
N PRO A 140 10.48 -6.72 -0.07
CA PRO A 140 9.56 -5.68 0.45
C PRO A 140 8.09 -6.01 0.19
N TYR A 141 7.17 -5.38 0.95
CA TYR A 141 5.72 -5.61 0.81
C TYR A 141 5.20 -5.00 -0.51
N ASP A 142 5.28 -5.79 -1.56
CA ASP A 142 4.74 -5.49 -2.89
C ASP A 142 3.99 -6.69 -3.43
N ARG A 143 2.99 -6.46 -4.30
CA ARG A 143 2.10 -7.50 -4.81
C ARG A 143 2.81 -8.77 -5.33
N PRO A 144 3.92 -8.68 -6.11
CA PRO A 144 4.66 -9.87 -6.56
C PRO A 144 5.20 -10.74 -5.42
N PHE A 145 5.43 -10.16 -4.23
CA PHE A 145 5.92 -10.87 -3.05
C PHE A 145 4.81 -11.27 -2.06
N THR A 146 3.56 -11.31 -2.52
CA THR A 146 2.40 -11.72 -1.74
C THR A 146 1.66 -12.89 -2.38
N ALA A 147 0.68 -13.45 -1.66
CA ALA A 147 -0.26 -14.44 -2.20
C ALA A 147 -1.13 -13.86 -3.34
N MET A 148 -1.13 -12.53 -3.54
CA MET A 148 -1.86 -11.87 -4.62
C MET A 148 -1.11 -11.86 -5.96
N ALA A 149 0.15 -12.31 -6.01
CA ALA A 149 0.93 -12.37 -7.25
C ALA A 149 0.23 -13.08 -8.43
N PRO A 150 -0.50 -14.20 -8.22
CA PRO A 150 -1.22 -14.90 -9.31
C PRO A 150 -2.48 -14.16 -9.80
N PHE A 151 -2.90 -13.07 -9.17
CA PHE A 151 -4.11 -12.33 -9.49
C PHE A 151 -3.77 -10.99 -10.17
N PRO A 152 -3.62 -10.93 -11.50
CA PRO A 152 -3.36 -9.68 -12.21
C PRO A 152 -4.55 -8.73 -12.04
N LEU A 153 -4.27 -7.43 -11.93
CA LEU A 153 -5.33 -6.43 -11.79
C LEU A 153 -6.13 -6.31 -13.09
N CYS A 154 -7.45 -6.29 -12.99
CA CYS A 154 -8.31 -5.84 -14.09
C CYS A 154 -8.20 -4.31 -14.28
N SER A 155 -8.59 -3.80 -15.45
CA SER A 155 -8.45 -2.38 -15.77
C SER A 155 -9.06 -1.43 -14.72
N PRO A 156 -10.27 -1.68 -14.15
CA PRO A 156 -10.78 -0.84 -13.07
C PRO A 156 -9.95 -0.89 -11.78
N CYS A 157 -9.44 -2.06 -11.37
CA CYS A 157 -8.58 -2.18 -10.20
C CYS A 157 -7.20 -1.54 -10.43
N GLU A 158 -6.67 -1.62 -11.64
CA GLU A 158 -5.43 -0.95 -12.03
C GLU A 158 -5.60 0.58 -11.98
N ALA A 159 -6.74 1.09 -12.47
CA ALA A 159 -7.05 2.53 -12.39
C ALA A 159 -7.07 3.01 -10.93
N GLU A 160 -7.81 2.33 -10.04
CA GLU A 160 -7.81 2.65 -8.60
C GLU A 160 -6.41 2.55 -7.96
N PHE A 161 -5.64 1.54 -8.35
CA PHE A 161 -4.28 1.36 -7.84
C PHE A 161 -3.33 2.49 -8.24
N ARG A 162 -3.55 3.11 -9.39
CA ARG A 162 -2.72 4.20 -9.93
C ARG A 162 -3.25 5.59 -9.62
N ASP A 163 -4.52 5.72 -9.23
CA ASP A 163 -5.14 7.03 -8.93
C ASP A 163 -4.75 7.52 -7.53
N PRO A 164 -3.99 8.62 -7.42
CA PRO A 164 -3.61 9.20 -6.12
C PRO A 164 -4.78 9.70 -5.27
N ALA A 165 -5.94 9.92 -5.87
CA ALA A 165 -7.16 10.32 -5.16
C ALA A 165 -7.95 9.12 -4.62
N ASP A 166 -7.68 7.90 -5.12
CA ASP A 166 -8.37 6.71 -4.66
C ASP A 166 -7.78 6.15 -3.36
N ARG A 167 -8.63 5.67 -2.46
CA ARG A 167 -8.22 5.02 -1.20
C ARG A 167 -7.49 3.69 -1.39
N ARG A 168 -7.41 3.19 -2.62
CA ARG A 168 -6.65 2.01 -3.04
C ARG A 168 -5.35 2.34 -3.76
N PHE A 169 -4.97 3.62 -3.80
CA PHE A 169 -3.71 4.05 -4.39
C PHE A 169 -2.53 3.24 -3.80
N HIS A 170 -1.86 2.46 -4.64
CA HIS A 170 -0.82 1.50 -4.25
C HIS A 170 -1.22 0.46 -3.17
N ALA A 171 -2.51 0.15 -3.01
CA ALA A 171 -2.96 -0.94 -2.13
C ALA A 171 -2.58 -2.31 -2.75
N GLN A 172 -1.52 -2.93 -2.25
CA GLN A 172 -0.95 -4.15 -2.83
C GLN A 172 -1.94 -5.34 -2.88
N PRO A 173 -2.87 -5.53 -1.90
CA PRO A 173 -3.84 -6.61 -1.94
C PRO A 173 -5.11 -6.29 -2.75
N VAL A 174 -5.21 -5.10 -3.39
CA VAL A 174 -6.42 -4.70 -4.10
C VAL A 174 -6.91 -5.76 -5.08
N ALA A 175 -8.21 -6.02 -5.06
CA ALA A 175 -8.89 -6.96 -5.93
C ALA A 175 -10.39 -6.63 -6.04
N CYS A 176 -11.08 -7.32 -6.95
CA CYS A 176 -12.53 -7.34 -7.07
C CYS A 176 -12.99 -8.75 -7.50
N PRO A 177 -14.30 -9.05 -7.58
CA PRO A 177 -14.80 -10.35 -8.00
C PRO A 177 -14.24 -10.85 -9.34
N ASP A 178 -13.89 -9.92 -10.27
CA ASP A 178 -13.41 -10.28 -11.61
C ASP A 178 -11.93 -10.69 -11.62
N CYS A 179 -11.11 -10.08 -10.76
CA CYS A 179 -9.64 -10.26 -10.82
C CYS A 179 -9.01 -10.83 -9.55
N GLY A 180 -9.76 -11.01 -8.49
CA GLY A 180 -9.25 -11.50 -7.21
C GLY A 180 -9.66 -12.92 -6.87
N PRO A 181 -9.30 -13.39 -5.67
CA PRO A 181 -9.72 -14.67 -5.16
C PRO A 181 -11.25 -14.77 -5.03
N ARG A 182 -11.75 -15.99 -5.11
CA ARG A 182 -13.17 -16.31 -4.94
C ARG A 182 -13.34 -17.30 -3.80
N LEU A 183 -14.49 -17.24 -3.13
CA LEU A 183 -14.89 -18.28 -2.19
C LEU A 183 -15.48 -19.46 -2.94
N GLU A 184 -15.15 -20.64 -2.48
CA GLU A 184 -15.75 -21.89 -2.95
C GLU A 184 -16.17 -22.70 -1.71
N TRP A 185 -17.42 -23.07 -1.64
CA TRP A 185 -17.91 -23.97 -0.62
C TRP A 185 -17.92 -25.40 -1.14
N ARG A 186 -17.32 -26.32 -0.42
CA ARG A 186 -17.34 -27.77 -0.75
C ARG A 186 -17.99 -28.53 0.40
N ALA A 187 -19.14 -29.15 0.12
CA ALA A 187 -19.75 -30.15 0.96
C ALA A 187 -19.61 -31.54 0.32
N GLU A 188 -19.81 -32.63 1.06
CA GLU A 188 -19.70 -33.97 0.51
C GLU A 188 -20.61 -34.14 -0.72
N GLY A 189 -20.00 -34.22 -1.92
CA GLY A 189 -20.66 -34.43 -3.19
C GLY A 189 -21.14 -33.20 -3.96
N GLU A 190 -21.02 -31.98 -3.40
CA GLU A 190 -21.43 -30.74 -4.06
C GLU A 190 -20.41 -29.62 -3.90
N THR A 191 -20.20 -28.87 -4.99
CA THR A 191 -19.45 -27.62 -4.97
C THR A 191 -20.44 -26.49 -5.21
N LEU A 192 -20.54 -25.54 -4.25
CA LEU A 192 -21.39 -24.37 -4.36
C LEU A 192 -20.52 -23.12 -4.51
N ASP A 193 -20.88 -22.24 -5.44
CA ASP A 193 -20.27 -20.92 -5.55
C ASP A 193 -20.57 -20.09 -4.30
N GLY A 194 -19.63 -19.23 -3.90
CA GLY A 194 -19.70 -18.46 -2.66
C GLY A 194 -20.95 -17.58 -2.50
N GLU A 195 -21.65 -17.27 -3.58
CA GLU A 195 -22.91 -16.53 -3.56
C GLU A 195 -24.07 -17.28 -2.89
N ARG A 196 -24.02 -18.63 -2.84
CA ARG A 196 -25.06 -19.46 -2.23
C ARG A 196 -24.82 -19.81 -0.77
N SER A 197 -23.67 -19.49 -0.21
CA SER A 197 -23.36 -19.80 1.19
C SER A 197 -24.13 -18.93 2.20
N GLU A 198 -24.84 -17.91 1.75
CA GLU A 198 -25.65 -17.01 2.58
C GLU A 198 -27.13 -17.42 2.69
N GLU A 199 -27.56 -18.46 2.01
CA GLU A 199 -28.95 -18.92 2.00
C GLU A 199 -29.26 -20.00 3.07
N HIS A 200 -28.31 -20.27 3.99
CA HIS A 200 -28.46 -21.31 5.04
C HIS A 200 -28.25 -20.77 6.45
#